data_acbd80fa2dd7052f68b1d55825509fce
#
_entry.id   acbd80fa2dd7052f68b1d55825509fce
#
_cell.length_a   1.000
_cell.length_b   1.000
_cell.length_c   1.000
_cell.angle_alpha   90.00
_cell.angle_beta   90.00
_cell.angle_gamma   90.00
#
_symmetry.space_group_name_H-M   'P 1'
#
loop_
_entity.id
_entity.type
_entity.pdbx_description
1 polymer ?
#
loop_
_entity_poly.entity_id
_entity_poly.type
_entity_poly.pdbx_seq_one_letter_code
_entity_poly.pdbx_strand_id
1 'polypeptide(L)'
;MIRSFVLASIIAVIAAIAHAEEPIVGNWKTAAGDTAVIASCGGSYCVTLKTGKYAGRKIGTLAGTGGSYAGEITDPAAEKTYSGAGKVSGNSLRMQGCVMKVLCKSQTWTRL
;
A
#
# COMPACT_ATOMS: atom_id res chain seq x y z
N MET A 1 1.67 -60.45 -8.65
CA MET A 1 1.26 -59.75 -8.75
C MET A 1 1.59 -58.56 -8.17
N ILE A 2 1.82 -57.78 -8.49
CA ILE A 2 2.19 -56.72 -8.02
C ILE A 2 1.49 -55.67 -7.87
N ARG A 3 1.38 -55.17 -7.38
CA ARG A 3 0.69 -54.28 -7.26
C ARG A 3 1.20 -53.12 -6.97
N SER A 4 1.52 -52.39 -7.43
CA SER A 4 1.97 -51.36 -7.29
C SER A 4 1.27 -50.29 -7.01
N PHE A 5 1.29 -49.66 -6.44
CA PHE A 5 0.64 -48.67 -6.25
C PHE A 5 1.11 -47.60 -6.06
N VAL A 6 1.27 -46.89 -6.51
CA VAL A 6 1.41 -45.85 -6.58
C VAL A 6 0.78 -44.93 -6.00
N LEU A 7 0.94 -44.49 -5.39
CA LEU A 7 0.44 -43.65 -4.86
C LEU A 7 0.66 -42.49 -5.10
N ALA A 8 0.43 -42.04 -5.69
CA ALA A 8 0.31 -40.95 -6.05
C ALA A 8 0.28 -39.98 -5.13
N SER A 9 1.08 -39.58 -4.78
CA SER A 9 0.97 -38.78 -3.88
C SER A 9 0.85 -37.55 -4.36
N ILE A 10 -0.05 -37.24 -4.52
CA ILE A 10 -0.40 -36.13 -4.85
C ILE A 10 -0.04 -35.10 -4.04
N ILE A 11 0.76 -34.50 -4.26
CA ILE A 11 1.07 -33.60 -3.52
C ILE A 11 0.36 -32.50 -3.81
N ALA A 12 -0.43 -32.23 -3.17
CA ALA A 12 -1.17 -31.20 -3.27
C ALA A 12 -0.35 -30.12 -3.06
N VAL A 13 0.18 -29.68 -3.88
CA VAL A 13 0.86 -28.69 -3.67
C VAL A 13 0.10 -27.56 -3.59
N ILE A 14 -0.17 -27.22 -2.62
CA ILE A 14 -0.85 -26.20 -2.38
C ILE A 14 0.01 -25.21 -2.48
N ALA A 15 0.27 -24.91 -3.43
CA ALA A 15 0.96 -23.89 -3.60
C ALA A 15 0.46 -22.85 -2.84
N ALA A 16 1.13 -22.55 -2.05
CA ALA A 16 0.82 -21.52 -1.32
C ALA A 16 0.65 -20.47 -2.27
N ILE A 17 -0.39 -20.05 -2.39
CA ILE A 17 -0.65 -19.11 -3.15
C ILE A 17 -0.10 -17.98 -2.59
N ALA A 18 0.89 -17.61 -3.00
CA ALA A 18 1.41 -16.46 -2.54
C ALA A 18 0.50 -15.42 -3.04
N HIS A 19 -0.17 -14.85 -2.23
CA HIS A 19 -0.85 -13.69 -2.59
C HIS A 19 0.23 -12.68 -2.74
N ALA A 20 0.52 -12.32 -3.90
CA ALA A 20 1.41 -11.23 -4.10
C ALA A 20 0.72 -10.06 -3.45
N GLU A 21 1.36 -9.43 -2.54
CA GLU A 21 0.79 -8.26 -1.94
C GLU A 21 0.63 -7.18 -2.99
N GLU A 22 -0.32 -6.31 -2.77
CA GLU A 22 -0.54 -5.20 -3.68
C GLU A 22 0.71 -4.33 -3.75
N PRO A 23 1.01 -3.78 -4.91
CA PRO A 23 2.22 -2.98 -5.09
C PRO A 23 2.40 -1.83 -4.09
N ILE A 24 1.31 -1.30 -3.56
CA ILE A 24 1.41 -0.17 -2.65
C ILE A 24 1.92 -0.56 -1.27
N VAL A 25 1.83 -1.85 -0.92
CA VAL A 25 2.26 -2.30 0.41
C VAL A 25 3.77 -2.23 0.52
N GLY A 26 4.24 -1.68 1.60
CA GLY A 26 5.67 -1.59 1.87
C GLY A 26 6.06 -0.30 2.57
N ASN A 27 7.36 -0.06 2.58
CA ASN A 27 7.92 1.13 3.19
C ASN A 27 8.28 2.14 2.11
N TRP A 28 7.94 3.36 2.36
CA TRP A 28 8.12 4.43 1.40
C TRP A 28 8.76 5.63 2.05
N LYS A 29 9.59 6.32 1.28
CA LYS A 29 10.18 7.57 1.73
C LYS A 29 9.31 8.68 1.19
N THR A 30 8.77 9.49 2.08
CA THR A 30 7.87 10.57 1.68
C THR A 30 8.66 11.75 1.09
N ALA A 31 7.96 12.70 0.52
CA ALA A 31 8.60 13.88 -0.03
C ALA A 31 9.35 14.67 1.04
N ALA A 32 8.89 14.61 2.28
CA ALA A 32 9.54 15.30 3.38
C ALA A 32 10.72 14.53 3.95
N GLY A 33 10.95 13.32 3.45
CA GLY A 33 12.07 12.51 3.92
C GLY A 33 11.74 11.54 5.04
N ASP A 34 10.48 11.47 5.46
CA ASP A 34 10.07 10.53 6.50
C ASP A 34 9.76 9.17 5.90
N THR A 35 9.76 8.16 6.75
CA THR A 35 9.35 6.82 6.34
C THR A 35 7.87 6.64 6.63
N ALA A 36 7.14 6.21 5.63
CA ALA A 36 5.74 5.83 5.76
C ALA A 36 5.62 4.34 5.47
N VAL A 37 4.78 3.67 6.23
CA VAL A 37 4.50 2.25 6.01
C VAL A 37 3.08 2.14 5.52
N ILE A 38 2.89 1.43 4.43
CA ILE A 38 1.57 1.14 3.92
C ILE A 38 1.33 -0.35 4.08
N ALA A 39 0.26 -0.68 4.77
CA ALA A 39 -0.06 -2.06 5.07
C ALA A 39 -1.56 -2.28 5.01
N SER A 40 -1.93 -3.53 4.80
CA SER A 40 -3.33 -3.90 4.76
C SER A 40 -4.00 -3.64 6.10
N CYS A 41 -5.19 -3.08 6.08
CA CYS A 41 -5.95 -2.81 7.29
C CYS A 41 -7.45 -2.98 6.99
N GLY A 42 -7.87 -4.24 6.93
CA GLY A 42 -9.31 -4.53 6.78
C GLY A 42 -9.89 -4.14 5.43
N GLY A 43 -9.37 -4.67 4.37
CA GLY A 43 -9.92 -4.40 3.04
C GLY A 43 -9.43 -3.10 2.40
N SER A 44 -8.64 -2.35 3.13
CA SER A 44 -8.02 -1.13 2.63
C SER A 44 -6.55 -1.16 2.99
N TYR A 45 -5.84 -0.11 2.65
CA TYR A 45 -4.42 0.04 2.98
C TYR A 45 -4.26 1.29 3.81
N CYS A 46 -3.68 1.14 5.00
CA CYS A 46 -3.46 2.25 5.90
C CYS A 46 -2.04 2.77 5.75
N VAL A 47 -1.91 4.07 5.75
CA VAL A 47 -0.64 4.75 5.63
C VAL A 47 -0.28 5.33 6.99
N THR A 48 0.83 4.88 7.54
CA THR A 48 1.27 5.31 8.88
C THR A 48 2.68 5.85 8.79
N LEU A 49 2.91 7.00 9.38
CA LEU A 49 4.26 7.55 9.45
C LEU A 49 5.04 6.82 10.53
N LYS A 50 6.27 6.46 10.24
CA LYS A 50 7.12 5.75 11.18
C LYS A 50 8.21 6.63 11.76
N THR A 51 8.58 7.69 11.08
CA THR A 51 9.63 8.59 11.54
C THR A 51 9.14 10.03 11.44
N GLY A 52 9.90 10.93 11.99
CA GLY A 52 9.60 12.34 11.92
C GLY A 52 8.70 12.82 13.05
N LYS A 53 8.28 14.06 12.94
CA LYS A 53 7.51 14.71 13.99
C LYS A 53 6.18 14.01 14.28
N TYR A 54 5.61 13.39 13.27
CA TYR A 54 4.30 12.75 13.40
C TYR A 54 4.40 11.22 13.40
N ALA A 55 5.52 10.68 13.84
CA ALA A 55 5.73 9.23 13.89
C ALA A 55 4.60 8.56 14.68
N GLY A 56 4.13 7.45 14.14
CA GLY A 56 3.06 6.68 14.75
C GLY A 56 1.67 7.09 14.29
N ARG A 57 1.56 8.17 13.54
CA ARG A 57 0.25 8.65 13.14
C ARG A 57 -0.19 8.07 11.81
N LYS A 58 -1.43 7.61 11.77
CA LYS A 58 -2.02 7.14 10.53
C LYS A 58 -2.46 8.36 9.75
N ILE A 59 -1.96 8.50 8.54
CA ILE A 59 -2.24 9.67 7.72
C ILE A 59 -3.03 9.35 6.46
N GLY A 60 -3.46 8.13 6.29
CA GLY A 60 -4.23 7.84 5.09
C GLY A 60 -4.84 6.46 5.10
N THR A 61 -5.88 6.30 4.30
CA THR A 61 -6.51 5.04 4.04
C THR A 61 -6.88 5.02 2.56
N LEU A 62 -6.36 4.04 1.86
CA LEU A 62 -6.56 3.93 0.41
C LEU A 62 -7.08 2.55 0.07
N ALA A 63 -7.86 2.45 -0.96
CA ALA A 63 -8.37 1.18 -1.45
C ALA A 63 -8.18 1.11 -2.94
N GLY A 64 -7.97 -0.07 -3.46
CA GLY A 64 -7.78 -0.27 -4.88
C GLY A 64 -6.94 -1.50 -5.14
N THR A 65 -6.59 -1.69 -6.39
CA THR A 65 -5.78 -2.83 -6.81
C THR A 65 -4.93 -2.45 -8.00
N GLY A 66 -3.91 -3.25 -8.23
CA GLY A 66 -3.14 -3.14 -9.46
C GLY A 66 -2.32 -1.88 -9.62
N GLY A 67 -2.02 -1.22 -8.54
CA GLY A 67 -1.20 -0.03 -8.59
C GLY A 67 -1.98 1.29 -8.60
N SER A 68 -3.31 1.21 -8.54
CA SER A 68 -4.14 2.41 -8.55
C SER A 68 -5.06 2.38 -7.33
N TYR A 69 -4.98 3.39 -6.50
CA TYR A 69 -5.69 3.41 -5.22
C TYR A 69 -6.31 4.78 -4.98
N ALA A 70 -7.39 4.80 -4.22
CA ALA A 70 -8.06 6.05 -3.87
C ALA A 70 -8.61 5.98 -2.46
N GLY A 71 -8.74 7.08 -1.81
CA GLY A 71 -9.27 7.17 -0.46
C GLY A 71 -9.04 8.55 0.12
N GLU A 72 -8.46 8.60 1.32
CA GLU A 72 -8.22 9.86 2.00
C GLU A 72 -6.79 9.95 2.50
N ILE A 73 -6.26 11.15 2.47
CA ILE A 73 -4.92 11.45 2.96
C ILE A 73 -5.03 12.67 3.85
N THR A 74 -4.41 12.61 5.00
CA THR A 74 -4.40 13.72 5.95
C THR A 74 -3.01 14.34 6.01
N ASP A 75 -2.97 15.65 5.91
CA ASP A 75 -1.75 16.40 6.17
C ASP A 75 -1.72 16.64 7.67
N PRO A 76 -0.82 15.99 8.42
CA PRO A 76 -0.84 16.11 9.86
C PRO A 76 -0.42 17.51 10.36
N ALA A 77 0.36 18.22 9.59
CA ALA A 77 0.78 19.56 10.00
C ALA A 77 -0.37 20.54 9.94
N ALA A 78 -1.21 20.42 8.94
CA ALA A 78 -2.36 21.30 8.77
C ALA A 78 -3.63 20.73 9.34
N GLU A 79 -3.63 19.46 9.78
CA GLU A 79 -4.79 18.75 10.25
C GLU A 79 -5.90 18.77 9.21
N LYS A 80 -5.53 18.64 7.95
CA LYS A 80 -6.49 18.65 6.87
C LYS A 80 -6.52 17.31 6.16
N THR A 81 -7.71 16.86 5.86
CA THR A 81 -7.92 15.60 5.14
C THR A 81 -8.38 15.92 3.72
N TYR A 82 -7.75 15.26 2.77
CA TYR A 82 -8.02 15.45 1.37
C TYR A 82 -8.49 14.17 0.74
N SER A 83 -9.22 14.26 -0.36
CA SER A 83 -9.42 13.09 -1.21
C SER A 83 -8.06 12.70 -1.73
N GLY A 84 -7.68 11.47 -1.51
CA GLY A 84 -6.36 10.98 -1.86
C GLY A 84 -6.39 9.96 -2.97
N ALA A 85 -5.31 9.90 -3.69
CA ALA A 85 -5.10 8.88 -4.70
C ALA A 85 -3.63 8.50 -4.69
N GLY A 86 -3.35 7.23 -5.00
CA GLY A 86 -2.00 6.74 -5.09
C GLY A 86 -1.83 5.92 -6.34
N LYS A 87 -0.72 6.14 -7.06
CA LYS A 87 -0.38 5.35 -8.20
C LYS A 87 1.01 4.83 -8.05
N VAL A 88 1.16 3.52 -8.13
CA VAL A 88 2.47 2.89 -8.02
C VAL A 88 3.00 2.59 -9.40
N SER A 89 4.24 2.95 -9.62
CA SER A 89 4.93 2.62 -10.85
C SER A 89 6.35 2.20 -10.43
N GLY A 90 6.61 0.91 -10.40
CA GLY A 90 7.89 0.39 -9.94
C GLY A 90 8.18 0.81 -8.50
N ASN A 91 9.26 1.54 -8.32
CA ASN A 91 9.67 2.01 -6.99
C ASN A 91 9.17 3.42 -6.67
N SER A 92 8.23 3.91 -7.45
CA SER A 92 7.66 5.23 -7.22
C SER A 92 6.19 5.12 -6.86
N LEU A 93 5.77 5.94 -5.93
CA LEU A 93 4.37 6.05 -5.55
C LEU A 93 4.00 7.53 -5.68
N ARG A 94 3.13 7.81 -6.61
CA ARG A 94 2.66 9.17 -6.75
C ARG A 94 1.42 9.34 -5.90
N MET A 95 1.52 10.18 -4.91
CA MET A 95 0.41 10.48 -4.01
C MET A 95 -0.18 11.81 -4.42
N GLN A 96 -1.49 11.85 -4.47
CA GLN A 96 -2.18 13.07 -4.85
C GLN A 96 -3.27 13.34 -3.82
N GLY A 97 -3.35 14.57 -3.36
CA GLY A 97 -4.41 15.00 -2.47
C GLY A 97 -5.17 16.14 -3.12
N CYS A 98 -6.47 16.09 -3.09
CA CYS A 98 -7.32 17.08 -3.74
C CYS A 98 -8.32 17.68 -2.76
N VAL A 99 -8.54 18.99 -2.88
CA VAL A 99 -9.57 19.69 -2.16
C VAL A 99 -10.70 19.91 -3.14
N MET A 100 -11.89 19.49 -2.77
CA MET A 100 -13.07 19.65 -3.62
C MET A 100 -12.88 19.05 -5.01
N LYS A 101 -11.99 18.09 -5.11
CA LYS A 101 -11.72 17.38 -6.37
C LYS A 101 -11.23 18.28 -7.50
N VAL A 102 -10.86 19.50 -7.18
CA VAL A 102 -10.43 20.44 -8.19
C VAL A 102 -9.01 20.90 -7.94
N LEU A 103 -8.66 21.22 -6.72
CA LEU A 103 -7.33 21.68 -6.39
C LEU A 103 -6.52 20.51 -5.87
N CYS A 104 -5.62 20.02 -6.67
CA CYS A 104 -4.83 18.84 -6.33
C CYS A 104 -3.35 19.15 -6.20
N LYS A 105 -2.71 18.47 -5.26
CA LYS A 105 -1.26 18.52 -5.12
C LYS A 105 -0.74 17.11 -5.17
N SER A 106 0.38 16.92 -5.81
CA SER A 106 0.99 15.61 -5.94
C SER A 106 2.37 15.58 -5.33
N GLN A 107 2.75 14.44 -4.82
CA GLN A 107 4.08 14.16 -4.33
C GLN A 107 4.50 12.81 -4.85
N THR A 108 5.78 12.60 -5.00
CA THR A 108 6.30 11.29 -5.35
C THR A 108 7.06 10.74 -4.16
N TRP A 109 6.68 9.55 -3.74
CA TRP A 109 7.37 8.81 -2.68
C TRP A 109 8.20 7.71 -3.34
N THR A 110 9.27 7.34 -2.70
CA THR A 110 10.19 6.36 -3.25
C THR A 110 10.21 5.13 -2.36
N ARG A 111 10.19 3.95 -2.96
CA ARG A 111 10.20 2.71 -2.20
C ARG A 111 11.54 2.56 -1.49
N LEU A 112 11.50 2.19 -0.25
CA LEU A 112 12.69 1.94 0.55
C LEU A 112 13.10 0.47 0.51
#